data_2449aa1a0d9284397296719903ec3583
#
_entry.id   2449aa1a0d9284397296719903ec3583
#
_cell.length_a   1.000
_cell.length_b   1.000
_cell.length_c   1.000
_cell.angle_alpha   90.00
_cell.angle_beta   90.00
_cell.angle_gamma   90.00
#
_symmetry.space_group_name_H-M   'P 1'
#
loop_
_entity.id
_entity.type
_entity.pdbx_description
1 polymer ?
#
loop_
_entity_poly.entity_id
_entity_poly.type
_entity_poly.pdbx_seq_one_letter_code
_entity_poly.pdbx_strand_id
1 'polypeptide(L)'
;MSRAVIIRLALIGLIVMVSGCSLAPPKGFPTADDVDLDRFMGNWYVIAHIPPSKTKNAYNEIERYTRGDDADTINVKFTYREGGFDGQQKTMRPWATVLDDPSNALWAMHFYYVLRLQYVISYVSPDYDTTIIARDKKDFVWIMARTPKLDDATYQSLVDRVKDIGYDTSELRKVPQQPLSERDDL
;
A
#
# COMPACT_ATOMS: atom_id res chain seq x y z
N MET A 1 -51.88 -26.71 47.75
CA MET A 1 -51.12 -25.41 47.86
C MET A 1 -49.87 -25.58 47.03
N SER A 2 -49.87 -25.13 45.79
CA SER A 2 -48.75 -25.32 44.83
C SER A 2 -48.06 -23.94 44.64
N ARG A 3 -46.77 -23.88 44.99
CA ARG A 3 -45.96 -22.71 44.80
C ARG A 3 -45.36 -22.71 43.38
N ALA A 4 -45.86 -21.84 42.54
CA ALA A 4 -45.26 -21.58 41.23
C ALA A 4 -43.96 -20.83 41.39
N VAL A 5 -42.82 -21.48 41.00
CA VAL A 5 -41.52 -20.84 40.91
C VAL A 5 -41.39 -20.17 39.56
N ILE A 6 -41.39 -18.86 39.54
CA ILE A 6 -41.18 -18.07 38.33
C ILE A 6 -39.66 -17.97 38.12
N ILE A 7 -39.12 -18.72 37.17
CA ILE A 7 -37.72 -18.60 36.71
C ILE A 7 -37.68 -17.44 35.71
N ARG A 8 -37.14 -16.34 36.16
CA ARG A 8 -36.81 -15.22 35.23
C ARG A 8 -35.46 -15.56 34.56
N LEU A 9 -35.56 -16.02 33.32
CA LEU A 9 -34.38 -16.09 32.44
C LEU A 9 -33.96 -14.66 32.05
N ALA A 10 -32.88 -14.18 32.66
CA ALA A 10 -32.18 -12.98 32.18
C ALA A 10 -31.39 -13.36 30.93
N LEU A 11 -31.86 -13.01 29.74
CA LEU A 11 -31.08 -13.04 28.52
C LEU A 11 -30.02 -11.94 28.63
N ILE A 12 -28.81 -12.28 29.01
CA ILE A 12 -27.65 -11.41 28.87
C ILE A 12 -27.24 -11.49 27.39
N GLY A 13 -27.70 -10.51 26.61
CA GLY A 13 -27.22 -10.30 25.25
C GLY A 13 -25.75 -9.94 25.27
N LEU A 14 -24.86 -10.89 24.97
CA LEU A 14 -23.46 -10.64 24.74
C LEU A 14 -23.34 -9.87 23.39
N ILE A 15 -23.30 -8.55 23.45
CA ILE A 15 -22.94 -7.72 22.29
C ILE A 15 -21.46 -7.94 22.05
N VAL A 16 -21.13 -8.87 21.15
CA VAL A 16 -19.79 -9.00 20.60
C VAL A 16 -19.55 -7.75 19.75
N MET A 17 -18.87 -6.76 20.31
CA MET A 17 -18.31 -5.65 19.54
C MET A 17 -17.26 -6.26 18.60
N VAL A 18 -17.67 -6.60 17.38
CA VAL A 18 -16.74 -6.88 16.29
C VAL A 18 -16.08 -5.56 15.95
N SER A 19 -14.97 -5.24 16.61
CA SER A 19 -14.07 -4.18 16.16
C SER A 19 -13.50 -4.63 14.83
N GLY A 20 -14.25 -4.41 13.76
CA GLY A 20 -13.74 -4.56 12.40
C GLY A 20 -12.51 -3.66 12.28
N CYS A 21 -11.34 -4.23 11.98
CA CYS A 21 -10.18 -3.42 11.63
C CYS A 21 -10.56 -2.53 10.46
N SER A 22 -10.89 -1.27 10.75
CA SER A 22 -11.14 -0.27 9.71
C SER A 22 -9.84 -0.12 8.91
N LEU A 23 -9.95 -0.22 7.59
CA LEU A 23 -8.83 0.08 6.70
C LEU A 23 -8.75 1.57 6.35
N ALA A 24 -9.76 2.35 6.75
CA ALA A 24 -9.69 3.81 6.65
C ALA A 24 -8.69 4.35 7.67
N PRO A 25 -7.77 5.22 7.26
CA PRO A 25 -6.82 5.84 8.18
C PRO A 25 -7.56 6.79 9.15
N PRO A 26 -6.92 7.17 10.28
CA PRO A 26 -7.50 8.14 11.19
C PRO A 26 -7.67 9.51 10.49
N LYS A 27 -8.64 10.29 10.97
CA LYS A 27 -8.91 11.63 10.44
C LYS A 27 -7.64 12.48 10.48
N GLY A 28 -7.31 13.12 9.36
CA GLY A 28 -6.12 13.96 9.21
C GLY A 28 -4.85 13.20 8.83
N PHE A 29 -4.94 11.89 8.60
CA PHE A 29 -3.83 11.16 7.98
C PHE A 29 -3.65 11.66 6.54
N PRO A 30 -2.42 12.02 6.12
CA PRO A 30 -2.18 12.53 4.77
C PRO A 30 -2.65 11.55 3.70
N THR A 31 -3.54 12.00 2.85
CA THR A 31 -4.19 11.24 1.79
C THR A 31 -4.30 12.14 0.57
N ALA A 32 -4.01 11.65 -0.62
CA ALA A 32 -4.22 12.41 -1.85
C ALA A 32 -5.71 12.72 -2.04
N ASP A 33 -6.05 13.93 -2.49
CA ASP A 33 -7.42 14.44 -2.47
C ASP A 33 -8.33 13.83 -3.55
N ASP A 34 -7.81 13.59 -4.75
CA ASP A 34 -8.57 13.11 -5.91
C ASP A 34 -7.64 12.33 -6.84
N VAL A 35 -7.62 11.01 -6.67
CA VAL A 35 -6.79 10.13 -7.49
C VAL A 35 -7.54 9.70 -8.73
N ASP A 36 -7.09 10.15 -9.89
CA ASP A 36 -7.47 9.61 -11.17
C ASP A 36 -6.89 8.20 -11.31
N LEU A 37 -7.75 7.20 -11.15
CA LEU A 37 -7.34 5.80 -11.17
C LEU A 37 -6.75 5.39 -12.52
N ASP A 38 -7.21 5.96 -13.64
CA ASP A 38 -6.70 5.59 -14.96
C ASP A 38 -5.29 6.15 -15.19
N ARG A 39 -5.03 7.38 -14.73
CA ARG A 39 -3.68 7.95 -14.72
C ARG A 39 -2.73 7.22 -13.76
N PHE A 40 -3.27 6.64 -12.68
CA PHE A 40 -2.47 5.90 -11.71
C PHE A 40 -2.03 4.52 -12.23
N MET A 41 -2.74 3.94 -13.21
CA MET A 41 -2.38 2.63 -13.78
C MET A 41 -1.00 2.65 -14.46
N GLY A 42 -0.47 1.47 -14.73
CA GLY A 42 0.85 1.27 -15.35
C GLY A 42 1.95 0.92 -14.36
N ASN A 43 3.20 1.10 -14.77
CA ASN A 43 4.37 0.75 -13.96
C ASN A 43 4.76 1.88 -13.01
N TRP A 44 5.10 1.49 -11.78
CA TRP A 44 5.73 2.33 -10.78
C TRP A 44 7.00 1.66 -10.28
N TYR A 45 8.13 2.32 -10.41
CA TYR A 45 9.42 1.85 -9.89
C TYR A 45 9.52 2.24 -8.42
N VAL A 46 9.80 1.29 -7.54
CA VAL A 46 10.04 1.59 -6.13
C VAL A 46 11.43 2.20 -5.99
N ILE A 47 11.49 3.46 -5.62
CA ILE A 47 12.75 4.22 -5.47
C ILE A 47 13.32 4.04 -4.07
N ALA A 48 12.46 4.05 -3.06
CA ALA A 48 12.81 3.77 -1.67
C ALA A 48 11.60 3.23 -0.92
N HIS A 49 11.87 2.49 0.15
CA HIS A 49 10.82 1.93 0.99
C HIS A 49 11.29 1.69 2.44
N ILE A 50 10.32 1.63 3.37
CA ILE A 50 10.45 0.86 4.60
C ILE A 50 9.72 -0.44 4.32
N PRO A 51 10.43 -1.56 4.06
CA PRO A 51 9.85 -2.74 3.47
C PRO A 51 9.32 -3.74 4.51
N PRO A 52 8.36 -4.60 4.10
CA PRO A 52 8.16 -5.88 4.77
C PRO A 52 9.45 -6.73 4.72
N SER A 53 9.63 -7.61 5.71
CA SER A 53 10.84 -8.42 5.85
C SER A 53 11.24 -9.21 4.59
N LYS A 54 10.26 -9.61 3.77
CA LYS A 54 10.47 -10.39 2.54
C LYS A 54 11.16 -9.59 1.42
N THR A 55 11.01 -8.28 1.39
CA THR A 55 11.53 -7.42 0.31
C THR A 55 12.67 -6.51 0.76
N LYS A 56 13.17 -6.69 1.98
CA LYS A 56 14.25 -5.84 2.51
C LYS A 56 15.54 -5.85 1.68
N ASN A 57 15.77 -6.90 0.90
CA ASN A 57 16.94 -7.05 0.02
C ASN A 57 16.53 -7.10 -1.47
N ALA A 58 15.41 -6.48 -1.82
CA ALA A 58 14.94 -6.46 -3.19
C ALA A 58 15.69 -5.42 -4.04
N TYR A 59 15.81 -5.73 -5.33
CA TYR A 59 16.39 -4.91 -6.39
C TYR A 59 15.41 -4.86 -7.55
N ASN A 60 15.46 -3.83 -8.38
CA ASN A 60 14.58 -3.68 -9.53
C ASN A 60 13.09 -3.85 -9.20
N GLU A 61 12.65 -3.36 -8.05
CA GLU A 61 11.24 -3.45 -7.65
C GLU A 61 10.35 -2.61 -8.56
N ILE A 62 9.29 -3.24 -9.07
CA ILE A 62 8.24 -2.59 -9.86
C ILE A 62 6.88 -3.07 -9.37
N GLU A 63 5.98 -2.13 -9.15
CA GLU A 63 4.55 -2.38 -9.02
C GLU A 63 3.83 -1.96 -10.31
N ARG A 64 3.15 -2.88 -10.95
CA ARG A 64 2.30 -2.60 -12.11
C ARG A 64 0.86 -2.75 -11.73
N TYR A 65 0.11 -1.68 -11.92
CA TYR A 65 -1.34 -1.63 -11.68
C TYR A 65 -2.11 -1.68 -12.97
N THR A 66 -3.20 -2.43 -12.97
CA THR A 66 -4.16 -2.50 -14.07
C THR A 66 -5.58 -2.57 -13.51
N ARG A 67 -6.56 -2.02 -14.22
CA ARG A 67 -7.97 -2.17 -13.82
C ARG A 67 -8.33 -3.64 -13.81
N GLY A 68 -9.11 -4.05 -12.80
CA GLY A 68 -9.74 -5.37 -12.74
C GLY A 68 -11.04 -5.42 -13.52
N ASP A 69 -11.77 -6.52 -13.37
CA ASP A 69 -13.06 -6.72 -14.03
C ASP A 69 -14.15 -5.86 -13.38
N ASP A 70 -14.07 -5.63 -12.08
CA ASP A 70 -14.98 -4.74 -11.35
C ASP A 70 -14.40 -3.32 -11.28
N ALA A 71 -15.27 -2.32 -11.23
CA ALA A 71 -14.88 -0.90 -11.28
C ALA A 71 -13.97 -0.45 -10.11
N ASP A 72 -14.09 -1.10 -8.96
CA ASP A 72 -13.32 -0.85 -7.75
C ASP A 72 -12.11 -1.80 -7.58
N THR A 73 -11.90 -2.71 -8.52
CA THR A 73 -10.81 -3.70 -8.45
C THR A 73 -9.59 -3.25 -9.24
N ILE A 74 -8.43 -3.34 -8.61
CA ILE A 74 -7.12 -3.08 -9.21
C ILE A 74 -6.27 -4.36 -9.10
N ASN A 75 -5.84 -4.89 -10.24
CA ASN A 75 -4.88 -5.97 -10.29
C ASN A 75 -3.47 -5.41 -10.14
N VAL A 76 -2.65 -6.08 -9.33
CA VAL A 76 -1.26 -5.67 -9.08
C VAL A 76 -0.31 -6.79 -9.48
N LYS A 77 0.71 -6.45 -10.25
CA LYS A 77 1.86 -7.32 -10.50
C LYS A 77 3.08 -6.66 -9.86
N PHE A 78 3.54 -7.21 -8.75
CA PHE A 78 4.76 -6.78 -8.07
C PHE A 78 5.91 -7.71 -8.43
N THR A 79 6.99 -7.16 -8.97
CA THR A 79 8.20 -7.90 -9.36
C THR A 79 9.43 -7.30 -8.72
N TYR A 80 10.39 -8.15 -8.36
CA TYR A 80 11.69 -7.74 -7.86
C TYR A 80 12.73 -8.85 -8.06
N ARG A 81 14.01 -8.50 -8.00
CA ARG A 81 15.12 -9.45 -7.92
C ARG A 81 15.62 -9.56 -6.48
N GLU A 82 15.86 -10.77 -6.02
CA GLU A 82 16.23 -11.06 -4.64
C GLU A 82 17.74 -11.01 -4.45
N GLY A 83 18.23 -10.11 -3.59
CA GLY A 83 19.62 -10.06 -3.16
C GLY A 83 20.61 -9.41 -4.12
N GLY A 84 20.20 -9.07 -5.35
CA GLY A 84 21.07 -8.45 -6.37
C GLY A 84 20.42 -8.36 -7.72
N PHE A 85 21.04 -7.67 -8.67
CA PHE A 85 20.55 -7.56 -10.05
C PHE A 85 20.52 -8.88 -10.79
N ASP A 86 21.44 -9.80 -10.48
CA ASP A 86 21.47 -11.16 -11.02
C ASP A 86 20.66 -12.15 -10.17
N GLY A 87 20.01 -11.67 -9.11
CA GLY A 87 19.22 -12.48 -8.21
C GLY A 87 17.97 -13.03 -8.90
N GLN A 88 17.41 -14.09 -8.31
CA GLN A 88 16.18 -14.69 -8.83
C GLN A 88 15.04 -13.66 -8.87
N GLN A 89 14.39 -13.54 -10.03
CA GLN A 89 13.18 -12.74 -10.14
C GLN A 89 12.04 -13.40 -9.37
N LYS A 90 11.40 -12.61 -8.54
CA LYS A 90 10.19 -12.97 -7.79
C LYS A 90 9.01 -12.16 -8.33
N THR A 91 7.85 -12.79 -8.33
CA THR A 91 6.60 -12.13 -8.74
C THR A 91 5.52 -12.43 -7.73
N MET A 92 4.81 -11.40 -7.28
CA MET A 92 3.57 -11.50 -6.52
C MET A 92 2.44 -10.87 -7.32
N ARG A 93 1.22 -11.38 -7.14
CA ARG A 93 0.02 -10.90 -7.83
C ARG A 93 -1.10 -10.65 -6.81
N PRO A 94 -0.93 -9.66 -5.92
CA PRO A 94 -2.04 -9.21 -5.10
C PRO A 94 -3.08 -8.49 -5.96
N TRP A 95 -4.23 -8.21 -5.37
CA TRP A 95 -5.19 -7.27 -5.94
C TRP A 95 -5.62 -6.28 -4.87
N ALA A 96 -6.13 -5.13 -5.27
CA ALA A 96 -6.68 -4.15 -4.35
C ALA A 96 -8.15 -3.89 -4.66
N THR A 97 -8.91 -3.59 -3.62
CA THR A 97 -10.24 -2.99 -3.72
C THR A 97 -10.11 -1.52 -3.36
N VAL A 98 -10.51 -0.62 -4.26
CA VAL A 98 -10.66 0.80 -3.97
C VAL A 98 -11.83 0.95 -2.99
N LEU A 99 -11.59 1.56 -1.85
CA LEU A 99 -12.64 1.73 -0.83
C LEU A 99 -13.60 2.83 -1.26
N ASP A 100 -14.81 2.79 -0.72
CA ASP A 100 -15.83 3.83 -0.92
C ASP A 100 -15.42 5.13 -0.19
N ASP A 101 -14.57 5.89 -0.86
CA ASP A 101 -14.02 7.16 -0.42
C ASP A 101 -13.87 8.09 -1.63
N PRO A 102 -14.32 9.36 -1.55
CA PRO A 102 -14.34 10.27 -2.69
C PRO A 102 -12.94 10.58 -3.26
N SER A 103 -11.89 10.34 -2.49
CA SER A 103 -10.52 10.59 -2.95
C SER A 103 -9.96 9.51 -3.89
N ASN A 104 -10.56 8.32 -3.96
CA ASN A 104 -10.02 7.12 -4.61
C ASN A 104 -8.61 6.70 -4.11
N ALA A 105 -8.12 7.29 -3.03
CA ALA A 105 -6.76 7.08 -2.53
C ALA A 105 -6.66 5.96 -1.48
N LEU A 106 -7.80 5.47 -0.98
CA LEU A 106 -7.86 4.44 0.05
C LEU A 106 -8.13 3.08 -0.57
N TRP A 107 -7.17 2.18 -0.46
CA TRP A 107 -7.30 0.83 -1.00
C TRP A 107 -7.12 -0.23 0.08
N ALA A 108 -7.78 -1.36 -0.13
CA ALA A 108 -7.55 -2.60 0.59
C ALA A 108 -6.70 -3.53 -0.28
N MET A 109 -5.44 -3.73 0.06
CA MET A 109 -4.56 -4.65 -0.66
C MET A 109 -4.73 -6.08 -0.14
N HIS A 110 -5.05 -7.02 -1.00
CA HIS A 110 -5.31 -8.42 -0.68
C HIS A 110 -4.15 -9.32 -1.10
N PHE A 111 -3.65 -10.12 -0.15
CA PHE A 111 -2.63 -11.13 -0.39
C PHE A 111 -3.16 -12.53 -0.06
N TYR A 112 -3.05 -13.47 -0.99
CA TYR A 112 -3.39 -14.88 -0.81
C TYR A 112 -4.79 -15.14 -0.23
N TYR A 113 -5.78 -14.28 -0.49
CA TYR A 113 -7.18 -14.34 0.01
C TYR A 113 -7.35 -14.25 1.53
N VAL A 114 -6.27 -14.23 2.31
CA VAL A 114 -6.33 -14.28 3.79
C VAL A 114 -5.80 -13.01 4.46
N LEU A 115 -4.94 -12.27 3.79
CA LEU A 115 -4.33 -11.05 4.35
C LEU A 115 -4.85 -9.82 3.61
N ARG A 116 -5.45 -8.91 4.36
CA ARG A 116 -5.95 -7.64 3.86
C ARG A 116 -5.21 -6.50 4.56
N LEU A 117 -4.51 -5.68 3.80
CA LEU A 117 -3.71 -4.58 4.32
C LEU A 117 -4.22 -3.24 3.83
N GLN A 118 -4.15 -2.24 4.71
CA GLN A 118 -4.37 -0.86 4.33
C GLN A 118 -3.30 -0.41 3.33
N TYR A 119 -3.73 0.32 2.32
CA TYR A 119 -2.89 0.92 1.28
C TYR A 119 -3.42 2.32 1.00
N VAL A 120 -2.68 3.34 1.37
CA VAL A 120 -3.09 4.74 1.21
C VAL A 120 -2.16 5.41 0.23
N ILE A 121 -2.71 5.91 -0.87
CA ILE A 121 -2.00 6.85 -1.74
C ILE A 121 -1.94 8.17 -0.96
N SER A 122 -0.84 8.37 -0.23
CA SER A 122 -0.66 9.50 0.66
C SER A 122 -0.26 10.78 -0.08
N TYR A 123 0.35 10.59 -1.23
CA TYR A 123 0.75 11.66 -2.15
C TYR A 123 0.81 11.11 -3.57
N VAL A 124 0.40 11.89 -4.53
CA VAL A 124 0.69 11.73 -5.96
C VAL A 124 0.99 13.10 -6.55
N SER A 125 2.05 13.21 -7.38
CA SER A 125 2.37 14.47 -8.04
C SER A 125 1.30 14.83 -9.09
N PRO A 126 1.10 16.12 -9.41
CA PRO A 126 0.05 16.55 -10.37
C PRO A 126 0.20 15.96 -11.77
N ASP A 127 1.42 15.62 -12.17
CA ASP A 127 1.76 14.97 -13.42
C ASP A 127 1.72 13.43 -13.35
N TYR A 128 1.54 12.86 -12.13
CA TYR A 128 1.56 11.42 -11.84
C TYR A 128 2.93 10.76 -12.09
N ASP A 129 4.01 11.49 -11.95
CA ASP A 129 5.37 10.98 -12.10
C ASP A 129 5.93 10.38 -10.81
N THR A 130 5.46 10.84 -9.65
CA THR A 130 5.88 10.36 -8.34
C THR A 130 4.70 10.14 -7.40
N THR A 131 4.84 9.17 -6.49
CA THR A 131 3.81 8.86 -5.48
C THR A 131 4.42 8.35 -4.19
N ILE A 132 3.69 8.53 -3.08
CA ILE A 132 4.00 7.93 -1.78
C ILE A 132 2.82 7.08 -1.36
N ILE A 133 3.09 5.81 -1.09
CA ILE A 133 2.14 4.89 -0.49
C ILE A 133 2.50 4.74 0.98
N ALA A 134 1.51 4.92 1.84
CA ALA A 134 1.71 4.90 3.28
C ALA A 134 0.65 4.04 3.99
N ARG A 135 0.85 3.82 5.29
CA ARG A 135 -0.07 3.17 6.21
C ARG A 135 -0.13 3.92 7.53
N ASP A 136 -1.29 3.94 8.17
CA ASP A 136 -1.48 4.62 9.46
C ASP A 136 -0.65 3.99 10.60
N LYS A 137 -0.33 2.70 10.49
CA LYS A 137 0.57 1.99 11.42
C LYS A 137 2.04 2.41 11.28
N LYS A 138 2.39 3.11 10.20
CA LYS A 138 3.76 3.55 9.90
C LYS A 138 4.79 2.41 9.87
N ASP A 139 4.34 1.20 9.57
CA ASP A 139 5.17 0.00 9.48
C ASP A 139 5.79 -0.19 8.09
N PHE A 140 5.11 0.28 7.03
CA PHE A 140 5.57 0.21 5.65
C PHE A 140 5.29 1.53 4.93
N VAL A 141 6.20 1.93 4.05
CA VAL A 141 6.05 3.06 3.14
C VAL A 141 6.81 2.79 1.85
N TRP A 142 6.28 3.26 0.72
CA TRP A 142 6.93 3.21 -0.58
C TRP A 142 6.97 4.59 -1.20
N ILE A 143 8.15 5.01 -1.66
CA ILE A 143 8.35 6.13 -2.57
C ILE A 143 8.52 5.53 -3.96
N MET A 144 7.64 5.88 -4.88
CA MET A 144 7.64 5.31 -6.23
C MET A 144 7.65 6.40 -7.29
N ALA A 145 8.16 6.05 -8.46
CA ALA A 145 8.22 6.95 -9.61
C ALA A 145 7.92 6.22 -10.93
N ARG A 146 7.59 6.99 -11.99
CA ARG A 146 7.43 6.45 -13.35
C ARG A 146 8.76 6.12 -14.01
N THR A 147 9.86 6.58 -13.46
CA THR A 147 11.21 6.28 -13.93
C THR A 147 12.02 5.57 -12.84
N PRO A 148 13.01 4.74 -13.19
CA PRO A 148 13.82 4.00 -12.22
C PRO A 148 14.78 4.89 -11.42
N LYS A 149 14.90 6.16 -11.78
CA LYS A 149 15.79 7.13 -11.13
C LYS A 149 15.10 8.47 -11.00
N LEU A 150 15.27 9.09 -9.85
CA LEU A 150 14.92 10.48 -9.57
C LEU A 150 16.18 11.33 -9.41
N ASP A 151 16.08 12.64 -9.65
CA ASP A 151 17.08 13.59 -9.19
C ASP A 151 17.05 13.71 -7.67
N ASP A 152 18.16 14.19 -7.09
CA ASP A 152 18.33 14.23 -5.64
C ASP A 152 17.35 15.22 -4.97
N ALA A 153 16.98 16.32 -5.61
CA ALA A 153 16.06 17.31 -5.05
C ALA A 153 14.64 16.73 -4.97
N THR A 154 14.16 16.11 -6.04
CA THR A 154 12.86 15.41 -6.07
C THR A 154 12.83 14.29 -5.02
N TYR A 155 13.87 13.46 -4.97
CA TYR A 155 13.96 12.40 -3.98
C TYR A 155 13.90 12.95 -2.55
N GLN A 156 14.68 13.98 -2.24
CA GLN A 156 14.68 14.58 -0.90
C GLN A 156 13.32 15.16 -0.51
N SER A 157 12.65 15.83 -1.45
CA SER A 157 11.29 16.34 -1.22
C SER A 157 10.29 15.23 -0.84
N LEU A 158 10.41 14.06 -1.47
CA LEU A 158 9.56 12.90 -1.13
C LEU A 158 9.93 12.30 0.25
N VAL A 159 11.22 12.26 0.60
CA VAL A 159 11.68 11.85 1.93
C VAL A 159 11.15 12.78 3.02
N ASP A 160 11.18 14.09 2.77
CA ASP A 160 10.64 15.08 3.72
C ASP A 160 9.13 14.87 3.94
N ARG A 161 8.36 14.59 2.87
CA ARG A 161 6.94 14.21 3.00
C ARG A 161 6.74 12.95 3.82
N VAL A 162 7.56 11.91 3.63
CA VAL A 162 7.51 10.67 4.44
C VAL A 162 7.77 10.97 5.92
N LYS A 163 8.72 11.89 6.20
CA LYS A 163 8.99 12.37 7.55
C LYS A 163 7.80 13.12 8.14
N ASP A 164 7.14 13.99 7.35
CA ASP A 164 5.97 14.77 7.78
C ASP A 164 4.76 13.87 8.09
N ILE A 165 4.61 12.72 7.40
CA ILE A 165 3.64 11.68 7.73
C ILE A 165 3.96 11.06 9.11
N GLY A 166 5.22 11.16 9.56
CA GLY A 166 5.70 10.71 10.87
C GLY A 166 6.39 9.35 10.85
N TYR A 167 6.98 8.94 9.72
CA TYR A 167 7.87 7.79 9.65
C TYR A 167 9.28 8.13 10.14
N ASP A 168 9.99 7.15 10.67
CA ASP A 168 11.43 7.22 10.88
C ASP A 168 12.16 7.05 9.53
N THR A 169 12.60 8.17 8.94
CA THR A 169 13.26 8.15 7.65
C THR A 169 14.66 7.52 7.66
N SER A 170 15.23 7.26 8.85
CA SER A 170 16.49 6.50 8.95
C SER A 170 16.32 5.03 8.57
N GLU A 171 15.09 4.51 8.58
CA GLU A 171 14.74 3.16 8.14
C GLU A 171 14.48 3.06 6.61
N LEU A 172 14.42 4.21 5.91
CA LEU A 172 14.24 4.21 4.46
C LEU A 172 15.45 3.59 3.76
N ARG A 173 15.19 2.55 3.00
CA ARG A 173 16.17 1.92 2.11
C ARG A 173 15.93 2.36 0.67
N LYS A 174 16.93 2.95 0.01
CA LYS A 174 16.90 3.11 -1.44
C LYS A 174 16.91 1.73 -2.11
N VAL A 175 16.01 1.52 -3.05
CA VAL A 175 15.95 0.30 -3.87
C VAL A 175 16.87 0.48 -5.07
N PRO A 176 17.91 -0.36 -5.23
CA PRO A 176 18.74 -0.29 -6.41
C PRO A 176 17.95 -0.65 -7.67
N GLN A 177 18.03 0.24 -8.67
CA GLN A 177 17.35 0.11 -9.94
C GLN A 177 18.37 0.17 -11.08
N GLN A 178 18.31 -0.76 -12.03
CA GLN A 178 19.08 -0.69 -13.27
C GLN A 178 18.44 0.30 -14.25
N PRO A 179 19.24 0.88 -15.14
CA PRO A 179 18.72 1.59 -16.30
C PRO A 179 17.76 0.70 -17.13
N LEU A 180 16.73 1.29 -17.75
CA LEU A 180 15.75 0.53 -18.53
C LEU A 180 16.38 -0.28 -19.67
N SER A 181 17.48 0.21 -20.25
CA SER A 181 18.23 -0.47 -21.32
C SER A 181 18.94 -1.76 -20.88
N GLU A 182 19.10 -1.94 -19.58
CA GLU A 182 19.78 -3.11 -19.00
C GLU A 182 18.80 -4.11 -18.38
N ARG A 183 17.49 -3.86 -18.51
CA ARG A 183 16.43 -4.66 -17.88
C ARG A 183 15.79 -5.65 -18.86
N ASP A 184 15.65 -6.89 -18.42
CA ASP A 184 14.99 -8.00 -19.10
C ASP A 184 13.62 -8.36 -18.48
N ASP A 185 13.18 -7.63 -17.45
CA ASP A 185 12.05 -7.95 -16.58
C ASP A 185 10.84 -6.98 -16.73
N LEU A 186 10.78 -6.19 -17.78
CA LEU A 186 9.75 -5.19 -18.07
C LEU A 186 8.50 -5.73 -18.77
#